data_4aa330b714c70b9fc77405e11622559e
#
_entry.id   4aa330b714c70b9fc77405e11622559e
#
_cell.length_a   1.000
_cell.length_b   1.000
_cell.length_c   1.000
_cell.angle_alpha   90.00
_cell.angle_beta   90.00
_cell.angle_gamma   90.00
#
_symmetry.space_group_name_H-M   'P 1'
#
loop_
_entity.id
_entity.type
_entity.pdbx_description
1 polymer ?
#
loop_
_entity_poly.entity_id
_entity_poly.type
_entity_poly.pdbx_seq_one_letter_code
_entity_poly.pdbx_strand_id
1 'polypeptide(L)'
;MKESKITPEKQNLCSLCRVPLPDGASFCPHCARSIKPWTRQKAPKPLQKKFLHIAALVTALAVIARLHLTSCTVSGWKTGVLAYGTTWVNAMDCRFEDNQVGFCFNAEGTVVTHTQYANNELFHNGTAVLLKSVPAESPLSFPGSVFEDNDTDLDNRCGREVNISQTTFR
;
A
#
# COMPACT_ATOMS: atom_id res chain seq x y z
N MET A 1 51.95 40.28 31.45
CA MET A 1 51.05 39.20 31.85
C MET A 1 49.65 39.53 31.37
N LYS A 2 49.15 38.84 30.32
CA LYS A 2 47.80 39.00 29.80
C LYS A 2 46.93 37.89 30.40
N GLU A 3 45.99 38.25 31.26
CA GLU A 3 44.96 37.36 31.75
C GLU A 3 44.02 36.95 30.63
N SER A 4 43.97 35.67 30.31
CA SER A 4 42.99 35.11 29.40
C SER A 4 41.67 34.92 30.14
N LYS A 5 40.67 35.75 29.82
CA LYS A 5 39.29 35.56 30.23
C LYS A 5 38.75 34.27 29.63
N ILE A 6 38.58 33.23 30.49
CA ILE A 6 37.86 32.00 30.14
C ILE A 6 36.37 32.38 30.15
N THR A 7 35.75 32.44 28.98
CA THR A 7 34.30 32.54 28.84
C THR A 7 33.68 31.17 29.18
N PRO A 8 32.68 31.10 30.06
CA PRO A 8 32.00 29.82 30.33
C PRO A 8 31.27 29.33 29.09
N GLU A 9 31.67 28.16 28.64
CA GLU A 9 31.05 27.46 27.55
C GLU A 9 29.59 27.14 27.94
N LYS A 10 28.62 27.67 27.17
CA LYS A 10 27.19 27.38 27.34
C LYS A 10 26.95 25.92 27.05
N GLN A 11 26.96 25.11 28.09
CA GLN A 11 26.56 23.71 27.94
C GLN A 11 25.10 23.63 27.55
N ASN A 12 24.83 23.08 26.35
CA ASN A 12 23.48 22.77 25.89
C ASN A 12 22.92 21.60 26.72
N LEU A 13 22.01 21.89 27.65
CA LEU A 13 21.37 20.89 28.47
C LEU A 13 19.99 20.52 27.95
N CYS A 14 19.61 19.26 28.04
CA CYS A 14 18.25 18.82 27.72
C CYS A 14 17.22 19.48 28.64
N SER A 15 16.18 20.05 28.08
CA SER A 15 15.13 20.76 28.83
C SER A 15 14.32 19.86 29.76
N LEU A 16 14.34 18.54 29.54
CA LEU A 16 13.58 17.58 30.33
C LEU A 16 14.44 16.86 31.40
N CYS A 17 15.57 16.28 31.01
CA CYS A 17 16.38 15.46 31.89
C CYS A 17 17.70 16.14 32.33
N ARG A 18 17.98 17.35 31.86
CA ARG A 18 19.16 18.20 32.16
C ARG A 18 20.52 17.54 31.88
N VAL A 19 20.54 16.46 31.07
CA VAL A 19 21.78 15.82 30.64
C VAL A 19 22.43 16.71 29.54
N PRO A 20 23.78 16.86 29.56
CA PRO A 20 24.49 17.58 28.50
C PRO A 20 24.24 16.96 27.14
N LEU A 21 24.00 17.80 26.17
CA LEU A 21 23.70 17.40 24.80
C LEU A 21 24.93 17.57 23.92
N PRO A 22 25.26 16.61 23.06
CA PRO A 22 26.31 16.80 22.05
C PRO A 22 25.92 17.88 21.06
N ASP A 23 26.92 18.58 20.52
CA ASP A 23 26.68 19.64 19.54
C ASP A 23 25.96 19.10 18.31
N GLY A 24 24.90 19.82 17.90
CA GLY A 24 24.10 19.43 16.75
C GLY A 24 23.08 18.31 16.98
N ALA A 25 22.92 17.81 18.20
CA ALA A 25 21.96 16.76 18.51
C ALA A 25 20.53 17.16 18.16
N SER A 26 19.82 16.30 17.44
CA SER A 26 18.39 16.45 17.13
C SER A 26 17.49 15.81 18.18
N PHE A 27 18.02 14.87 18.96
CA PHE A 27 17.35 14.14 20.04
C PHE A 27 18.25 14.01 21.25
N CYS A 28 17.67 13.99 22.44
CA CYS A 28 18.41 13.69 23.65
C CYS A 28 18.68 12.16 23.73
N PRO A 29 19.95 11.73 23.85
CA PRO A 29 20.27 10.30 23.92
C PRO A 29 19.76 9.62 25.18
N HIS A 30 19.49 10.38 26.25
CA HIS A 30 19.03 9.83 27.53
C HIS A 30 17.49 9.66 27.61
N CYS A 31 16.71 10.63 27.11
CA CYS A 31 15.25 10.59 27.20
C CYS A 31 14.54 10.53 25.83
N ALA A 32 15.29 10.39 24.74
CA ALA A 32 14.82 10.30 23.35
C ALA A 32 13.91 11.46 22.88
N ARG A 33 13.86 12.57 23.65
CA ARG A 33 13.04 13.72 23.27
C ARG A 33 13.71 14.55 22.17
N SER A 34 12.91 15.01 21.21
CA SER A 34 13.37 15.93 20.17
C SER A 34 13.78 17.27 20.78
N ILE A 35 14.96 17.76 20.41
CA ILE A 35 15.55 19.01 20.91
C ILE A 35 15.19 20.17 20.00
N LYS A 36 14.94 19.89 18.72
CA LYS A 36 14.50 20.92 17.76
C LYS A 36 13.06 21.31 18.07
N PRO A 37 12.76 22.61 18.26
CA PRO A 37 11.38 23.05 18.40
C PRO A 37 10.62 22.63 17.12
N TRP A 38 9.47 22.01 17.33
CA TRP A 38 8.58 21.65 16.23
C TRP A 38 8.13 22.93 15.55
N THR A 39 8.77 23.31 14.46
CA THR A 39 8.28 24.40 13.63
C THR A 39 6.95 23.93 13.05
N ARG A 40 5.83 24.46 13.57
CA ARG A 40 4.53 24.30 12.93
C ARG A 40 4.71 24.64 11.46
N GLN A 41 4.63 23.63 10.60
CA GLN A 41 4.51 23.89 9.17
C GLN A 41 3.31 24.82 9.01
N LYS A 42 3.54 25.98 8.40
CA LYS A 42 2.45 26.90 8.06
C LYS A 42 1.40 26.09 7.32
N ALA A 43 0.17 26.12 7.83
CA ALA A 43 -0.95 25.47 7.17
C ALA A 43 -0.92 25.82 5.67
N PRO A 44 -1.09 24.85 4.78
CA PRO A 44 -1.11 25.12 3.35
C PRO A 44 -2.14 26.20 3.09
N LYS A 45 -1.77 27.20 2.30
CA LYS A 45 -2.68 28.29 1.90
C LYS A 45 -3.93 27.62 1.30
N PRO A 46 -5.15 28.10 1.64
CA PRO A 46 -6.36 27.52 1.09
C PRO A 46 -6.27 27.56 -0.45
N LEU A 47 -6.35 26.38 -1.06
CA LEU A 47 -6.40 26.28 -2.52
C LEU A 47 -7.56 27.13 -3.02
N GLN A 48 -7.30 27.96 -4.04
CA GLN A 48 -8.35 28.77 -4.66
C GLN A 48 -9.49 27.84 -5.10
N LYS A 49 -10.76 28.27 -4.88
CA LYS A 49 -11.98 27.46 -5.14
C LYS A 49 -11.98 26.74 -6.49
N LYS A 50 -11.37 27.30 -7.52
CA LYS A 50 -11.22 26.67 -8.85
C LYS A 50 -10.42 25.36 -8.82
N PHE A 51 -9.35 25.30 -8.02
CA PHE A 51 -8.57 24.06 -7.85
C PHE A 51 -9.30 23.00 -7.03
N LEU A 52 -10.17 23.42 -6.12
CA LEU A 52 -10.97 22.49 -5.31
C LEU A 52 -11.95 21.70 -6.19
N HIS A 53 -12.57 22.35 -7.19
CA HIS A 53 -13.46 21.67 -8.13
C HIS A 53 -12.72 20.68 -9.04
N ILE A 54 -11.51 21.02 -9.49
CA ILE A 54 -10.68 20.12 -10.31
C ILE A 54 -10.21 18.94 -9.47
N ALA A 55 -9.76 19.16 -8.24
CA ALA A 55 -9.36 18.09 -7.33
C ALA A 55 -10.55 17.18 -6.98
N ALA A 56 -11.73 17.73 -6.73
CA ALA A 56 -12.94 16.94 -6.49
C ALA A 56 -13.39 16.16 -7.72
N LEU A 57 -13.24 16.72 -8.93
CA LEU A 57 -13.55 16.02 -10.17
C LEU A 57 -12.57 14.87 -10.42
N VAL A 58 -11.28 15.09 -10.18
CA VAL A 58 -10.23 14.06 -10.32
C VAL A 58 -10.42 12.93 -9.29
N THR A 59 -10.76 13.26 -8.05
CA THR A 59 -11.04 12.24 -7.02
C THR A 59 -12.35 11.48 -7.33
N ALA A 60 -13.38 12.15 -7.82
CA ALA A 60 -14.61 11.49 -8.26
C ALA A 60 -14.38 10.56 -9.45
N LEU A 61 -13.56 10.96 -10.41
CA LEU A 61 -13.14 10.11 -11.53
C LEU A 61 -12.26 8.94 -11.07
N ALA A 62 -11.41 9.14 -10.08
CA ALA A 62 -10.58 8.07 -9.50
C ALA A 62 -11.42 7.00 -8.77
N VAL A 63 -12.55 7.38 -8.18
CA VAL A 63 -13.49 6.43 -7.54
C VAL A 63 -14.20 5.54 -8.58
N ILE A 64 -14.29 6.00 -9.85
CA ILE A 64 -14.87 5.23 -10.95
C ILE A 64 -13.74 4.58 -11.80
N ALA A 65 -12.48 4.79 -11.45
CA ALA A 65 -11.35 4.31 -12.23
C ALA A 65 -11.32 2.77 -12.22
N ARG A 66 -11.42 2.21 -13.40
CA ARG A 66 -11.17 0.80 -13.65
C ARG A 66 -9.67 0.61 -13.82
N LEU A 67 -9.09 -0.33 -13.11
CA LEU A 67 -7.71 -0.70 -13.30
C LEU A 67 -7.64 -1.90 -14.26
N HIS A 68 -6.93 -1.72 -15.35
CA HIS A 68 -6.62 -2.80 -16.29
C HIS A 68 -5.12 -3.05 -16.22
N LEU A 69 -4.75 -4.24 -15.79
CA LEU A 69 -3.38 -4.75 -15.84
C LEU A 69 -3.28 -5.66 -17.06
N THR A 70 -2.32 -5.39 -17.93
CA THR A 70 -2.08 -6.24 -19.11
C THR A 70 -0.58 -6.39 -19.30
N SER A 71 -0.12 -7.62 -19.43
CA SER A 71 1.29 -7.96 -19.65
C SER A 71 2.23 -7.30 -18.62
N CYS A 72 1.82 -7.27 -17.36
CA CYS A 72 2.57 -6.67 -16.26
C CYS A 72 3.18 -7.75 -15.36
N THR A 73 4.33 -7.44 -14.73
CA THR A 73 4.86 -8.22 -13.62
C THR A 73 4.70 -7.42 -12.33
N VAL A 74 4.18 -8.08 -11.30
CA VAL A 74 3.97 -7.52 -9.95
C VAL A 74 4.68 -8.43 -8.96
N SER A 75 5.77 -7.96 -8.35
CA SER A 75 6.61 -8.82 -7.52
C SER A 75 7.13 -8.16 -6.25
N GLY A 76 7.39 -8.97 -5.21
CA GLY A 76 8.06 -8.55 -3.99
C GLY A 76 7.21 -7.69 -3.03
N TRP A 77 5.89 -7.74 -3.11
CA TRP A 77 4.99 -6.95 -2.28
C TRP A 77 4.31 -7.77 -1.17
N LYS A 78 3.90 -7.09 -0.13
CA LYS A 78 3.01 -7.70 0.88
C LYS A 78 1.65 -8.08 0.25
N THR A 79 1.15 -7.25 -0.66
CA THR A 79 -0.01 -7.54 -1.50
C THR A 79 0.25 -6.94 -2.86
N GLY A 80 0.37 -7.76 -3.88
CA GLY A 80 0.67 -7.32 -5.23
C GLY A 80 -0.44 -6.44 -5.77
N VAL A 81 -1.68 -6.94 -5.76
CA VAL A 81 -2.87 -6.17 -6.15
C VAL A 81 -3.96 -6.33 -5.10
N LEU A 82 -4.54 -5.23 -4.66
CA LEU A 82 -5.68 -5.18 -3.76
C LEU A 82 -6.87 -4.52 -4.44
N ALA A 83 -7.89 -5.29 -4.79
CA ALA A 83 -9.19 -4.77 -5.16
C ALA A 83 -10.00 -4.51 -3.89
N TYR A 84 -10.34 -3.24 -3.62
CA TYR A 84 -11.02 -2.82 -2.40
C TYR A 84 -12.25 -1.95 -2.69
N GLY A 85 -13.31 -2.14 -1.91
CA GLY A 85 -14.54 -1.36 -2.00
C GLY A 85 -15.27 -1.58 -3.32
N THR A 86 -15.49 -0.53 -4.09
CA THR A 86 -16.15 -0.56 -5.41
C THR A 86 -15.15 -0.59 -6.56
N THR A 87 -13.87 -0.84 -6.29
CA THR A 87 -12.83 -0.85 -7.30
C THR A 87 -12.97 -2.08 -8.19
N TRP A 88 -12.88 -1.85 -9.49
CA TRP A 88 -12.87 -2.88 -10.50
C TRP A 88 -11.47 -3.04 -11.08
N VAL A 89 -10.95 -4.27 -11.03
CA VAL A 89 -9.61 -4.59 -11.50
C VAL A 89 -9.67 -5.78 -12.44
N ASN A 90 -9.07 -5.64 -13.60
CA ASN A 90 -8.78 -6.75 -14.52
C ASN A 90 -7.30 -7.04 -14.55
N ALA A 91 -6.94 -8.29 -14.68
CA ALA A 91 -5.57 -8.70 -14.93
C ALA A 91 -5.55 -9.76 -16.03
N MET A 92 -4.83 -9.47 -17.10
CA MET A 92 -4.68 -10.35 -18.25
C MET A 92 -3.21 -10.45 -18.66
N ASP A 93 -2.76 -11.66 -18.94
CA ASP A 93 -1.37 -11.91 -19.37
C ASP A 93 -0.33 -11.34 -18.38
N CYS A 94 -0.64 -11.33 -17.08
CA CYS A 94 0.20 -10.77 -16.03
C CYS A 94 0.91 -11.87 -15.25
N ARG A 95 2.04 -11.49 -14.62
CA ARG A 95 2.79 -12.34 -13.71
C ARG A 95 2.79 -11.74 -12.31
N PHE A 96 2.34 -12.52 -11.33
CA PHE A 96 2.36 -12.18 -9.91
C PHE A 96 3.31 -13.13 -9.22
N GLU A 97 4.46 -12.63 -8.75
CA GLU A 97 5.51 -13.48 -8.20
C GLU A 97 6.12 -12.92 -6.92
N ASP A 98 6.58 -13.80 -6.03
CA ASP A 98 7.29 -13.44 -4.79
C ASP A 98 6.52 -12.48 -3.89
N ASN A 99 5.19 -12.46 -3.92
CA ASN A 99 4.38 -11.64 -3.04
C ASN A 99 3.90 -12.45 -1.83
N GLN A 100 3.64 -11.82 -0.68
CA GLN A 100 2.93 -12.53 0.39
C GLN A 100 1.50 -12.87 -0.04
N VAL A 101 0.82 -11.95 -0.75
CA VAL A 101 -0.45 -12.19 -1.43
C VAL A 101 -0.34 -11.63 -2.83
N GLY A 102 -0.47 -12.45 -3.84
CA GLY A 102 -0.41 -12.02 -5.24
C GLY A 102 -1.58 -11.11 -5.59
N PHE A 103 -2.80 -11.60 -5.44
CA PHE A 103 -4.02 -10.86 -5.72
C PHE A 103 -5.02 -10.99 -4.56
N CYS A 104 -5.49 -9.87 -4.01
CA CYS A 104 -6.48 -9.83 -2.93
C CYS A 104 -7.77 -9.15 -3.39
N PHE A 105 -8.87 -9.89 -3.30
CA PHE A 105 -10.23 -9.36 -3.47
C PHE A 105 -10.84 -9.04 -2.10
N ASN A 106 -11.14 -7.78 -1.88
CA ASN A 106 -11.86 -7.30 -0.71
C ASN A 106 -12.90 -6.25 -1.13
N ALA A 107 -13.73 -6.61 -2.08
CA ALA A 107 -14.75 -5.74 -2.64
C ALA A 107 -16.07 -5.94 -1.88
N GLU A 108 -16.36 -5.03 -0.98
CA GLU A 108 -17.66 -4.94 -0.32
C GLU A 108 -18.50 -3.93 -1.09
N GLY A 109 -19.41 -4.33 -1.91
CA GLY A 109 -20.30 -3.39 -2.56
C GLY A 109 -20.75 -3.79 -3.94
N THR A 110 -21.78 -3.09 -4.36
CA THR A 110 -22.42 -3.26 -5.63
C THR A 110 -21.44 -3.11 -6.77
N VAL A 111 -21.41 -4.11 -7.62
CA VAL A 111 -20.97 -4.06 -9.00
C VAL A 111 -19.52 -4.38 -9.23
N VAL A 112 -19.28 -5.60 -9.60
CA VAL A 112 -18.27 -5.82 -10.62
C VAL A 112 -18.78 -6.90 -11.58
N THR A 113 -19.40 -6.49 -12.63
CA THR A 113 -20.04 -7.40 -13.58
C THR A 113 -19.09 -8.08 -14.56
N HIS A 114 -17.82 -7.67 -14.66
CA HIS A 114 -16.93 -8.20 -15.69
C HIS A 114 -15.45 -8.21 -15.23
N THR A 115 -15.12 -8.97 -14.21
CA THR A 115 -13.72 -9.23 -13.88
C THR A 115 -13.19 -10.32 -14.78
N GLN A 116 -12.28 -9.96 -15.67
CA GLN A 116 -11.54 -10.93 -16.46
C GLN A 116 -10.15 -11.12 -15.87
N TYR A 117 -9.87 -12.34 -15.46
CA TYR A 117 -8.56 -12.74 -14.99
C TYR A 117 -8.12 -13.92 -15.85
N ALA A 118 -7.46 -13.62 -16.96
CA ALA A 118 -7.09 -14.63 -17.95
C ALA A 118 -5.58 -14.66 -18.16
N ASN A 119 -5.07 -15.87 -18.38
CA ASN A 119 -3.68 -16.13 -18.79
C ASN A 119 -2.65 -15.56 -17.81
N ASN A 120 -2.95 -15.49 -16.53
CA ASN A 120 -2.00 -14.98 -15.54
C ASN A 120 -1.12 -16.11 -15.00
N GLU A 121 0.12 -15.78 -14.69
CA GLU A 121 1.03 -16.65 -13.96
C GLU A 121 1.10 -16.16 -12.50
N LEU A 122 0.75 -17.04 -11.57
CA LEU A 122 0.84 -16.78 -10.13
C LEU A 122 1.87 -17.75 -9.55
N PHE A 123 3.07 -17.22 -9.28
CA PHE A 123 4.25 -18.01 -9.02
C PHE A 123 4.94 -17.60 -7.72
N HIS A 124 5.32 -18.57 -6.87
CA HIS A 124 6.06 -18.34 -5.63
C HIS A 124 5.44 -17.32 -4.68
N ASN A 125 4.12 -17.21 -4.61
CA ASN A 125 3.47 -16.34 -3.65
C ASN A 125 3.16 -17.11 -2.35
N GLY A 126 3.10 -16.43 -1.21
CA GLY A 126 2.57 -17.02 0.01
C GLY A 126 1.09 -17.41 -0.18
N THR A 127 0.28 -16.54 -0.73
CA THR A 127 -1.07 -16.84 -1.22
C THR A 127 -1.22 -16.23 -2.62
N ALA A 128 -1.47 -17.03 -3.62
CA ALA A 128 -1.61 -16.51 -4.98
C ALA A 128 -2.86 -15.65 -5.12
N VAL A 129 -4.03 -16.15 -4.73
CA VAL A 129 -5.30 -15.41 -4.73
C VAL A 129 -5.99 -15.52 -3.38
N LEU A 130 -6.33 -14.39 -2.78
CA LEU A 130 -7.09 -14.29 -1.54
C LEU A 130 -8.44 -13.62 -1.80
N LEU A 131 -9.53 -14.35 -1.57
CA LEU A 131 -10.90 -13.86 -1.69
C LEU A 131 -11.47 -13.58 -0.29
N LYS A 132 -11.46 -12.33 0.16
CA LYS A 132 -12.04 -11.91 1.44
C LYS A 132 -13.51 -11.58 1.33
N SER A 133 -13.85 -10.78 0.34
CA SER A 133 -15.23 -10.39 0.03
C SER A 133 -15.34 -10.19 -1.48
N VAL A 134 -16.35 -10.78 -2.07
CA VAL A 134 -16.63 -10.70 -3.51
C VAL A 134 -18.13 -10.51 -3.68
N PRO A 135 -18.59 -9.53 -4.49
CA PRO A 135 -20.01 -9.31 -4.75
C PRO A 135 -20.71 -10.56 -5.28
N ALA A 136 -21.97 -10.72 -4.93
CA ALA A 136 -22.76 -11.91 -5.27
C ALA A 136 -22.85 -12.14 -6.79
N GLU A 137 -22.90 -11.07 -7.54
CA GLU A 137 -23.10 -11.06 -8.99
C GLU A 137 -21.78 -11.21 -9.78
N SER A 138 -20.64 -11.26 -9.09
CA SER A 138 -19.35 -11.38 -9.78
C SER A 138 -18.99 -12.84 -9.99
N PRO A 139 -19.01 -13.35 -11.22
CA PRO A 139 -18.41 -14.63 -11.53
C PRO A 139 -16.89 -14.51 -11.41
N LEU A 140 -16.28 -15.40 -10.64
CA LEU A 140 -14.84 -15.50 -10.54
C LEU A 140 -14.35 -16.67 -11.36
N SER A 141 -13.43 -16.39 -12.26
CA SER A 141 -12.74 -17.40 -13.06
C SER A 141 -11.33 -16.95 -13.40
N PHE A 142 -10.44 -17.90 -13.59
CA PHE A 142 -9.04 -17.68 -13.95
C PHE A 142 -8.66 -18.45 -15.22
N PRO A 143 -9.37 -18.24 -16.35
CA PRO A 143 -9.15 -19.03 -17.54
C PRO A 143 -7.73 -18.88 -18.08
N GLY A 144 -7.11 -20.01 -18.44
CA GLY A 144 -5.75 -20.03 -18.97
C GLY A 144 -4.65 -19.67 -17.97
N SER A 145 -5.01 -19.38 -16.71
CA SER A 145 -4.03 -19.01 -15.70
C SER A 145 -3.32 -20.23 -15.10
N VAL A 146 -2.10 -20.03 -14.66
CA VAL A 146 -1.23 -21.02 -14.04
C VAL A 146 -0.89 -20.59 -12.62
N PHE A 147 -1.13 -21.48 -11.67
CA PHE A 147 -0.75 -21.33 -10.27
C PHE A 147 0.37 -22.33 -10.02
N GLU A 148 1.54 -21.87 -9.64
CA GLU A 148 2.74 -22.69 -9.54
C GLU A 148 3.58 -22.29 -8.32
N ASP A 149 3.98 -23.28 -7.54
CA ASP A 149 4.86 -23.13 -6.38
C ASP A 149 4.40 -22.07 -5.35
N ASN A 150 3.10 -21.87 -5.16
CA ASN A 150 2.58 -21.00 -4.12
C ASN A 150 2.35 -21.81 -2.82
N ASP A 151 2.52 -21.19 -1.64
CA ASP A 151 2.16 -21.86 -0.38
C ASP A 151 0.66 -22.17 -0.33
N THR A 152 -0.16 -21.30 -0.90
CA THR A 152 -1.60 -21.47 -1.08
C THR A 152 -2.02 -20.83 -2.41
N ASP A 153 -2.59 -21.62 -3.30
CA ASP A 153 -3.03 -21.11 -4.59
C ASP A 153 -4.28 -20.24 -4.49
N LEU A 154 -5.29 -20.71 -3.76
CA LEU A 154 -6.56 -20.03 -3.62
C LEU A 154 -7.09 -20.10 -2.18
N ASP A 155 -7.08 -19.00 -1.46
CA ASP A 155 -7.70 -18.84 -0.13
C ASP A 155 -9.07 -18.17 -0.29
N ASN A 156 -10.12 -18.97 -0.33
CA ASN A 156 -11.50 -18.52 -0.52
C ASN A 156 -12.23 -18.37 0.82
N ARG A 157 -12.14 -17.22 1.45
CA ARG A 157 -12.79 -16.91 2.74
C ARG A 157 -14.22 -16.41 2.60
N CYS A 158 -14.63 -16.03 1.41
CA CYS A 158 -15.99 -15.52 1.19
C CYS A 158 -17.00 -16.62 0.81
N GLY A 159 -16.53 -17.87 0.58
CA GLY A 159 -17.39 -19.01 0.24
C GLY A 159 -18.09 -18.92 -1.12
N ARG A 160 -17.57 -18.04 -2.01
CA ARG A 160 -18.12 -17.90 -3.36
C ARG A 160 -17.64 -19.02 -4.27
N GLU A 161 -18.47 -19.42 -5.22
CA GLU A 161 -18.03 -20.32 -6.26
C GLU A 161 -16.98 -19.66 -7.15
N VAL A 162 -15.93 -20.40 -7.46
CA VAL A 162 -14.85 -20.01 -8.35
C VAL A 162 -14.76 -21.04 -9.46
N ASN A 163 -14.85 -20.61 -10.70
CA ASN A 163 -14.68 -21.51 -11.84
C ASN A 163 -13.19 -21.66 -12.13
N ILE A 164 -12.68 -22.85 -11.84
CA ILE A 164 -11.28 -23.23 -12.07
C ILE A 164 -11.11 -24.22 -13.25
N SER A 165 -12.16 -24.45 -14.04
CA SER A 165 -12.15 -25.48 -15.07
C SER A 165 -11.08 -25.30 -16.16
N GLN A 166 -10.59 -24.08 -16.34
CA GLN A 166 -9.55 -23.72 -17.31
C GLN A 166 -8.28 -23.19 -16.63
N THR A 167 -8.06 -23.56 -15.38
CA THR A 167 -6.93 -23.12 -14.56
C THR A 167 -5.99 -24.30 -14.34
N THR A 168 -4.70 -24.07 -14.38
CA THR A 168 -3.67 -25.09 -14.11
C THR A 168 -3.06 -24.84 -12.73
N PHE A 169 -2.95 -25.90 -11.93
CA PHE A 169 -2.27 -25.90 -10.63
C PHE A 169 -1.07 -26.85 -10.71
N ARG A 170 0.10 -26.38 -10.28
CA ARG A 170 1.36 -27.15 -10.29
C ARG A 170 2.11 -27.01 -8.99
#